data_471798b825cf91b1f76857ee169e524e
#
_entry.id   471798b825cf91b1f76857ee169e524e
#
_cell.length_a   1.000
_cell.length_b   1.000
_cell.length_c   1.000
_cell.angle_alpha   90.00
_cell.angle_beta   90.00
_cell.angle_gamma   90.00
#
_symmetry.space_group_name_H-M   'P 1'
#
loop_
_entity.id
_entity.type
_entity.pdbx_description
1 polymer ?
#
loop_
_entity_poly.entity_id
_entity_poly.type
_entity_poly.pdbx_seq_one_letter_code
_entity_poly.pdbx_strand_id
1 'polypeptide(L)'
;MIILLFLGCSQLVMAENADSTELQPKFALTYSGELQSDFKTSSMVNLLQLHAELPLSRSLSFQATSLSVSSTQDELLFENMTGYSDLDAYDKSFALQKAGLQWCINDRHTLFAGVRCMDEDYFCSEGLSLYTSPSSGHFPILSCNYFVPTYPFAAMGLHYAYDTDRLRLQASVYNGTASQDFTGRDNVFRFCPKSDGLFALGQAEYRYRDSRYFLGASLYNAYEYDLYFDGEELQTETLGRKTYPTAWAYAEQALSSRCMVIAAYGHSFSSDDLLRNYYAVGAQYALGKVRFGFYSDHVRMLGVDEWNTELVCNIVLNDYLSVKPVLHILNSDSKTQCIGLLRLTVNLDH
;
A
#
# COMPACT_ATOMS: atom_id res chain seq x y z
N MET A 1 22.05 -6.38 -18.08
CA MET A 1 20.74 -5.81 -18.43
C MET A 1 19.78 -6.32 -17.37
N ILE A 2 19.56 -5.54 -16.32
CA ILE A 2 18.72 -5.90 -15.17
C ILE A 2 17.38 -5.23 -15.44
N ILE A 3 16.38 -6.02 -15.84
CA ILE A 3 15.00 -5.57 -15.96
C ILE A 3 14.39 -5.66 -14.57
N LEU A 4 14.17 -4.52 -13.95
CA LEU A 4 13.48 -4.34 -12.67
C LEU A 4 11.98 -4.54 -12.91
N LEU A 5 11.43 -5.65 -12.42
CA LEU A 5 10.00 -5.88 -12.30
C LEU A 5 9.47 -5.17 -11.05
N PHE A 6 8.82 -4.04 -11.25
CA PHE A 6 8.09 -3.33 -10.21
C PHE A 6 6.69 -3.93 -10.03
N LEU A 7 6.45 -4.57 -8.91
CA LEU A 7 5.11 -4.78 -8.37
C LEU A 7 4.82 -3.65 -7.40
N GLY A 8 3.85 -2.83 -7.70
CA GLY A 8 3.27 -1.86 -6.79
C GLY A 8 3.71 -0.41 -6.91
N CYS A 9 4.85 -0.10 -7.51
CA CYS A 9 5.19 1.28 -7.81
C CYS A 9 5.25 1.48 -9.32
N SER A 10 4.24 2.09 -9.89
CA SER A 10 4.25 2.58 -11.26
C SER A 10 5.19 3.79 -11.38
N GLN A 11 6.50 3.56 -11.20
CA GLN A 11 7.49 4.51 -11.64
C GLN A 11 7.91 4.14 -13.05
N LEU A 12 7.16 4.61 -14.03
CA LEU A 12 7.68 4.76 -15.37
C LEU A 12 8.77 5.84 -15.32
N VAL A 13 10.01 5.39 -15.22
CA VAL A 13 11.17 6.23 -15.55
C VAL A 13 11.12 6.47 -17.05
N MET A 14 10.54 7.58 -17.44
CA MET A 14 10.57 8.07 -18.81
C MET A 14 11.90 8.77 -19.06
N ALA A 15 12.90 8.00 -19.37
CA ALA A 15 14.10 8.51 -20.03
C ALA A 15 14.55 7.48 -21.07
N GLU A 16 14.01 7.56 -22.28
CA GLU A 16 14.84 7.40 -23.48
C GLU A 16 14.07 7.72 -24.78
N ASN A 17 14.74 8.52 -25.63
CA ASN A 17 14.46 8.84 -27.00
C ASN A 17 13.37 9.86 -27.33
N ALA A 18 13.78 11.12 -27.30
CA ALA A 18 13.14 12.25 -27.94
C ALA A 18 13.26 12.18 -29.48
N ASP A 19 12.55 11.27 -30.14
CA ASP A 19 12.36 11.39 -31.59
C ASP A 19 11.23 10.54 -32.19
N SER A 20 10.09 10.40 -31.51
CA SER A 20 8.81 10.07 -32.17
C SER A 20 7.66 10.66 -31.37
N THR A 21 7.00 11.64 -31.97
CA THR A 21 5.98 12.50 -31.35
C THR A 21 4.59 11.86 -31.34
N GLU A 22 4.44 10.59 -31.13
CA GLU A 22 3.11 9.98 -30.98
C GLU A 22 2.76 9.82 -29.49
N LEU A 23 1.73 10.56 -29.08
CA LEU A 23 1.06 10.41 -27.78
C LEU A 23 0.26 9.11 -27.81
N GLN A 24 0.90 7.97 -27.48
CA GLN A 24 0.23 6.66 -27.50
C GLN A 24 -0.33 6.34 -26.11
N PRO A 25 -1.60 5.88 -26.02
CA PRO A 25 -2.14 5.31 -24.81
C PRO A 25 -1.34 4.09 -24.36
N LYS A 26 -1.18 3.94 -23.04
CA LYS A 26 -0.55 2.78 -22.44
C LYS A 26 -1.58 2.03 -21.59
N PHE A 27 -1.54 0.71 -21.66
CA PHE A 27 -2.40 -0.16 -20.88
C PHE A 27 -1.55 -1.24 -20.22
N ALA A 28 -1.86 -1.55 -18.98
CA ALA A 28 -1.28 -2.68 -18.29
C ALA A 28 -2.36 -3.49 -17.58
N LEU A 29 -2.17 -4.79 -17.53
CA LEU A 29 -3.02 -5.71 -16.79
C LEU A 29 -2.14 -6.50 -15.84
N THR A 30 -2.51 -6.50 -14.56
CA THR A 30 -1.91 -7.37 -13.54
C THR A 30 -2.98 -8.30 -13.00
N TYR A 31 -2.69 -9.59 -13.02
CA TYR A 31 -3.49 -10.59 -12.32
C TYR A 31 -2.65 -11.27 -11.26
N SER A 32 -3.19 -11.36 -10.04
CA SER A 32 -2.60 -12.11 -8.94
C SER A 32 -3.62 -13.12 -8.40
N GLY A 33 -3.30 -14.40 -8.49
CA GLY A 33 -4.05 -15.48 -7.85
C GLY A 33 -3.26 -16.03 -6.68
N GLU A 34 -3.88 -16.13 -5.50
CA GLU A 34 -3.23 -16.58 -4.28
C GLU A 34 -4.03 -17.69 -3.62
N LEU A 35 -3.39 -18.87 -3.50
CA LEU A 35 -3.88 -19.97 -2.68
C LEU A 35 -3.37 -19.74 -1.25
N GLN A 36 -4.27 -19.69 -0.29
CA GLN A 36 -4.00 -19.54 1.13
C GLN A 36 -4.39 -20.83 1.86
N SER A 37 -3.64 -21.25 2.86
CA SER A 37 -3.99 -22.43 3.67
C SER A 37 -3.42 -22.34 5.09
N ASP A 38 -4.25 -22.70 6.06
CA ASP A 38 -3.83 -22.94 7.46
C ASP A 38 -3.46 -24.43 7.70
N PHE A 39 -3.26 -25.18 6.62
CA PHE A 39 -3.00 -26.64 6.57
C PHE A 39 -4.19 -27.53 7.00
N LYS A 40 -5.36 -26.94 7.22
CA LYS A 40 -6.63 -27.64 7.49
C LYS A 40 -7.68 -27.23 6.45
N THR A 41 -7.75 -25.97 6.19
CA THR A 41 -8.64 -25.32 5.22
C THR A 41 -7.83 -24.55 4.20
N SER A 42 -8.45 -24.19 3.09
CA SER A 42 -7.80 -23.41 2.05
C SER A 42 -8.79 -22.43 1.45
N SER A 43 -8.29 -21.25 1.10
CA SER A 43 -9.01 -20.21 0.37
C SER A 43 -8.22 -19.81 -0.85
N MET A 44 -8.90 -19.28 -1.85
CA MET A 44 -8.26 -18.69 -3.03
C MET A 44 -8.74 -17.26 -3.21
N VAL A 45 -7.79 -16.34 -3.28
CA VAL A 45 -8.04 -14.92 -3.53
C VAL A 45 -7.53 -14.56 -4.92
N ASN A 46 -8.30 -13.78 -5.65
CA ASN A 46 -7.96 -13.30 -6.98
C ASN A 46 -8.04 -11.78 -7.01
N LEU A 47 -7.01 -11.15 -7.54
CA LEU A 47 -6.96 -9.72 -7.80
C LEU A 47 -6.65 -9.49 -9.27
N LEU A 48 -7.52 -8.75 -9.95
CA LEU A 48 -7.29 -8.23 -11.29
C LEU A 48 -7.18 -6.71 -11.21
N GLN A 49 -6.09 -6.16 -11.76
CA GLN A 49 -5.88 -4.72 -11.88
C GLN A 49 -5.74 -4.35 -13.36
N LEU A 50 -6.44 -3.29 -13.76
CA LEU A 50 -6.34 -2.70 -15.09
C LEU A 50 -5.84 -1.28 -14.94
N HIS A 51 -4.72 -1.00 -15.55
CA HIS A 51 -4.11 0.34 -15.59
C HIS A 51 -4.22 0.93 -17.00
N ALA A 52 -4.54 2.22 -17.07
CA ALA A 52 -4.57 3.00 -18.31
C ALA A 52 -3.90 4.35 -18.09
N GLU A 53 -3.00 4.73 -19.00
CA GLU A 53 -2.47 6.08 -19.11
C GLU A 53 -2.76 6.63 -20.50
N LEU A 54 -3.51 7.74 -20.54
CA LEU A 54 -3.89 8.43 -21.75
C LEU A 54 -3.17 9.78 -21.81
N PRO A 55 -2.10 9.93 -22.61
CA PRO A 55 -1.41 11.20 -22.75
C PRO A 55 -2.33 12.22 -23.44
N LEU A 56 -2.55 13.36 -22.78
CA LEU A 56 -3.33 14.50 -23.30
C LEU A 56 -2.41 15.54 -23.93
N SER A 57 -1.16 15.61 -23.47
CA SER A 57 -0.10 16.44 -24.02
C SER A 57 1.26 15.84 -23.62
N ARG A 58 2.37 16.49 -24.00
CA ARG A 58 3.72 16.06 -23.59
C ARG A 58 3.96 16.09 -22.08
N SER A 59 3.19 16.89 -21.35
CA SER A 59 3.35 17.07 -19.89
C SER A 59 2.13 16.69 -19.10
N LEU A 60 1.00 16.35 -19.73
CA LEU A 60 -0.25 16.05 -19.07
C LEU A 60 -0.79 14.71 -19.54
N SER A 61 -1.11 13.82 -18.62
CA SER A 61 -1.78 12.55 -18.90
C SER A 61 -3.00 12.36 -17.97
N PHE A 62 -3.99 11.62 -18.44
CA PHE A 62 -5.03 11.06 -17.60
C PHE A 62 -4.63 9.64 -17.23
N GLN A 63 -4.68 9.32 -15.94
CA GLN A 63 -4.37 7.98 -15.42
C GLN A 63 -5.59 7.38 -14.74
N ALA A 64 -5.80 6.09 -14.95
CA ALA A 64 -6.83 5.32 -14.26
C ALA A 64 -6.31 3.92 -13.91
N THR A 65 -6.65 3.46 -12.70
CA THR A 65 -6.41 2.08 -12.26
C THR A 65 -7.69 1.57 -11.59
N SER A 66 -8.22 0.48 -12.12
CA SER A 66 -9.32 -0.24 -11.50
C SER A 66 -8.87 -1.58 -10.97
N LEU A 67 -9.57 -2.10 -9.99
CA LEU A 67 -9.34 -3.43 -9.43
C LEU A 67 -10.65 -4.21 -9.32
N SER A 68 -10.52 -5.54 -9.37
CA SER A 68 -11.55 -6.51 -9.06
C SER A 68 -10.96 -7.56 -8.13
N VAL A 69 -11.59 -7.79 -6.99
CA VAL A 69 -11.17 -8.78 -5.99
C VAL A 69 -12.25 -9.81 -5.82
N SER A 70 -11.87 -11.08 -5.72
CA SER A 70 -12.78 -12.17 -5.36
C SER A 70 -12.07 -13.20 -4.48
N SER A 71 -12.77 -13.71 -3.48
CA SER A 71 -12.32 -14.79 -2.61
C SER A 71 -13.28 -15.98 -2.67
N THR A 72 -12.78 -17.18 -2.40
CA THR A 72 -13.62 -18.39 -2.29
C THR A 72 -14.21 -18.58 -0.89
N GLN A 73 -13.79 -17.74 0.08
CA GLN A 73 -14.30 -17.72 1.45
C GLN A 73 -14.55 -16.29 1.87
N ASP A 74 -15.62 -16.06 2.60
CA ASP A 74 -16.01 -14.75 3.13
C ASP A 74 -15.22 -14.36 4.39
N GLU A 75 -14.55 -15.32 5.04
CA GLU A 75 -13.82 -15.12 6.29
C GLU A 75 -12.33 -15.44 6.10
N LEU A 76 -11.48 -14.70 6.81
CA LEU A 76 -10.05 -14.96 6.89
C LEU A 76 -9.78 -16.32 7.54
N LEU A 77 -8.75 -17.04 7.08
CA LEU A 77 -8.31 -18.31 7.69
C LEU A 77 -7.80 -18.10 9.13
N PHE A 78 -7.33 -16.90 9.42
CA PHE A 78 -6.92 -16.48 10.75
C PHE A 78 -7.14 -14.97 10.92
N GLU A 79 -7.90 -14.60 11.92
CA GLU A 79 -8.09 -13.20 12.30
C GLU A 79 -6.91 -12.70 13.11
N ASN A 80 -6.22 -11.71 12.61
CA ASN A 80 -5.13 -11.01 13.27
C ASN A 80 -5.21 -9.50 12.95
N MET A 81 -4.51 -8.68 13.74
CA MET A 81 -4.61 -7.22 13.67
C MET A 81 -4.00 -6.64 12.39
N THR A 82 -2.90 -7.26 11.91
CA THR A 82 -2.10 -6.71 10.80
C THR A 82 -2.37 -7.39 9.45
N GLY A 83 -3.14 -8.47 9.44
CA GLY A 83 -3.34 -9.28 8.25
C GLY A 83 -2.11 -10.14 7.89
N TYR A 84 -2.26 -11.04 6.93
CA TYR A 84 -1.19 -11.89 6.40
C TYR A 84 -1.10 -11.88 4.88
N SER A 85 -2.08 -11.30 4.20
CA SER A 85 -2.08 -11.12 2.75
C SER A 85 -2.52 -9.72 2.35
N ASP A 86 -1.72 -9.06 1.53
CA ASP A 86 -2.02 -7.76 0.92
C ASP A 86 -2.99 -7.86 -0.27
N LEU A 87 -3.39 -9.07 -0.67
CA LEU A 87 -4.46 -9.30 -1.65
C LEU A 87 -5.82 -9.57 -1.00
N ASP A 88 -5.82 -10.02 0.26
CA ASP A 88 -7.05 -10.38 0.94
C ASP A 88 -7.81 -9.12 1.36
N ALA A 89 -8.97 -8.96 0.77
CA ALA A 89 -9.87 -7.83 0.97
C ALA A 89 -11.30 -8.30 0.69
N TYR A 90 -12.27 -7.44 1.03
CA TYR A 90 -13.67 -7.71 0.74
C TYR A 90 -13.89 -7.91 -0.76
N ASP A 91 -14.68 -8.91 -1.12
CA ASP A 91 -15.10 -9.17 -2.49
C ASP A 91 -15.66 -7.89 -3.14
N LYS A 92 -15.05 -7.50 -4.25
CA LYS A 92 -15.42 -6.29 -4.97
C LYS A 92 -15.27 -6.52 -6.48
N SER A 93 -16.38 -6.54 -7.19
CA SER A 93 -16.37 -6.74 -8.64
C SER A 93 -15.67 -5.59 -9.38
N PHE A 94 -15.71 -4.39 -8.82
CA PHE A 94 -15.05 -3.22 -9.38
C PHE A 94 -14.83 -2.17 -8.29
N ALA A 95 -13.58 -1.74 -8.13
CA ALA A 95 -13.22 -0.55 -7.36
C ALA A 95 -12.20 0.29 -8.14
N LEU A 96 -12.15 1.58 -7.85
CA LEU A 96 -11.26 2.53 -8.49
C LEU A 96 -10.14 2.90 -7.53
N GLN A 97 -8.89 2.50 -7.87
CA GLN A 97 -7.71 2.88 -7.10
C GLN A 97 -7.15 4.23 -7.51
N LYS A 98 -7.25 4.55 -8.80
CA LYS A 98 -6.74 5.80 -9.36
C LYS A 98 -7.68 6.29 -10.47
N ALA A 99 -7.97 7.58 -10.51
CA ALA A 99 -8.54 8.27 -11.67
C ALA A 99 -8.27 9.77 -11.56
N GLY A 100 -7.43 10.31 -12.43
CA GLY A 100 -7.08 11.73 -12.36
C GLY A 100 -6.08 12.18 -13.39
N LEU A 101 -5.68 13.43 -13.26
CA LEU A 101 -4.73 14.08 -14.13
C LEU A 101 -3.35 14.11 -13.48
N GLN A 102 -2.35 13.65 -14.20
CA GLN A 102 -0.94 13.79 -13.85
C GLN A 102 -0.30 14.85 -14.74
N TRP A 103 0.31 15.82 -14.11
CA TRP A 103 1.08 16.87 -14.76
C TRP A 103 2.56 16.77 -14.40
N CYS A 104 3.40 16.40 -15.39
CA CYS A 104 4.85 16.48 -15.30
C CYS A 104 5.24 17.93 -15.59
N ILE A 105 5.44 18.74 -14.55
CA ILE A 105 5.79 20.16 -14.68
C ILE A 105 7.15 20.32 -15.33
N ASN A 106 8.08 19.43 -14.98
CA ASN A 106 9.38 19.22 -15.60
C ASN A 106 9.92 17.84 -15.16
N ASP A 107 11.17 17.51 -15.53
CA ASP A 107 11.80 16.21 -15.25
C ASP A 107 11.91 15.84 -13.76
N ARG A 108 11.68 16.80 -12.86
CA ARG A 108 11.80 16.59 -11.41
C ARG A 108 10.50 16.79 -10.63
N HIS A 109 9.53 17.45 -11.20
CA HIS A 109 8.33 17.88 -10.52
C HIS A 109 7.07 17.29 -11.16
N THR A 110 6.33 16.51 -10.39
CA THR A 110 5.08 15.92 -10.82
C THR A 110 3.95 16.31 -9.87
N LEU A 111 2.80 16.62 -10.40
CA LEU A 111 1.56 16.89 -9.67
C LEU A 111 0.46 15.96 -10.18
N PHE A 112 -0.27 15.33 -9.29
CA PHE A 112 -1.46 14.56 -9.60
C PHE A 112 -2.67 15.14 -8.87
N ALA A 113 -3.81 15.19 -9.55
CA ALA A 113 -5.09 15.60 -8.97
C ALA A 113 -6.18 14.62 -9.38
N GLY A 114 -6.90 14.08 -8.41
CA GLY A 114 -7.96 13.09 -8.64
C GLY A 114 -8.08 12.07 -7.52
N VAL A 115 -8.75 10.96 -7.80
CA VAL A 115 -8.84 9.80 -6.92
C VAL A 115 -7.52 9.04 -6.92
N ARG A 116 -7.02 8.69 -5.74
CA ARG A 116 -5.77 7.93 -5.59
C ARG A 116 -5.74 7.13 -4.29
N CYS A 117 -5.16 5.94 -4.36
CA CYS A 117 -4.72 5.15 -3.22
C CYS A 117 -3.30 5.61 -2.83
N MET A 118 -2.99 5.74 -1.55
CA MET A 118 -1.66 6.17 -1.09
C MET A 118 -0.59 5.10 -1.29
N ASP A 119 -0.96 3.83 -1.38
CA ASP A 119 -0.05 2.70 -1.57
C ASP A 119 0.69 2.73 -2.92
N GLU A 120 0.26 3.60 -3.84
CA GLU A 120 0.98 3.83 -5.09
C GLU A 120 2.23 4.71 -4.93
N ASP A 121 2.36 5.40 -3.80
CA ASP A 121 3.42 6.38 -3.59
C ASP A 121 4.25 6.15 -2.32
N TYR A 122 3.59 5.66 -1.27
CA TYR A 122 4.18 5.50 0.06
C TYR A 122 4.35 4.02 0.38
N PHE A 123 5.43 3.69 1.09
CA PHE A 123 5.78 2.30 1.49
C PHE A 123 6.00 1.31 0.35
N CYS A 124 6.13 1.80 -0.88
CA CYS A 124 6.28 1.01 -2.11
C CYS A 124 7.74 0.89 -2.56
N SER A 125 8.65 0.70 -1.63
CA SER A 125 10.08 0.51 -1.92
C SER A 125 10.39 -0.91 -2.41
N GLU A 126 11.53 -1.08 -3.07
CA GLU A 126 11.96 -2.38 -3.61
C GLU A 126 12.08 -3.46 -2.53
N GLY A 127 12.55 -3.07 -1.33
CA GLY A 127 12.69 -3.99 -0.21
C GLY A 127 11.33 -4.42 0.35
N LEU A 128 10.44 -3.47 0.61
CA LEU A 128 9.14 -3.79 1.20
C LEU A 128 8.23 -4.56 0.23
N SER A 129 8.29 -4.31 -1.07
CA SER A 129 7.43 -4.95 -2.10
C SER A 129 7.67 -6.45 -2.30
N LEU A 130 8.71 -7.02 -1.72
CA LEU A 130 8.92 -8.47 -1.76
C LEU A 130 7.86 -9.21 -0.94
N TYR A 131 7.44 -8.63 0.18
CA TYR A 131 6.59 -9.27 1.18
C TYR A 131 5.12 -9.20 0.81
N THR A 132 4.32 -10.06 1.43
CA THR A 132 2.87 -10.17 1.25
C THR A 132 2.08 -9.69 2.46
N SER A 133 2.76 -9.47 3.59
CA SER A 133 2.13 -8.90 4.77
C SER A 133 1.64 -7.47 4.48
N PRO A 134 0.37 -7.13 4.75
CA PRO A 134 -0.15 -5.77 4.59
C PRO A 134 0.69 -4.72 5.33
N SER A 135 1.23 -5.06 6.50
CA SER A 135 2.08 -4.18 7.31
C SER A 135 3.38 -3.76 6.62
N SER A 136 3.84 -4.48 5.59
CA SER A 136 4.98 -4.08 4.77
C SER A 136 4.59 -3.08 3.68
N GLY A 137 3.34 -3.08 3.23
CA GLY A 137 2.81 -2.19 2.20
C GLY A 137 2.26 -0.86 2.74
N HIS A 138 1.84 -0.84 4.01
CA HIS A 138 1.44 0.37 4.75
C HIS A 138 1.53 0.10 6.25
N PHE A 139 2.13 1.01 6.99
CA PHE A 139 2.35 0.76 8.41
C PHE A 139 1.05 0.82 9.21
N PRO A 140 0.80 -0.19 10.09
CA PRO A 140 -0.43 -0.31 10.86
C PRO A 140 -0.79 0.90 11.73
N ILE A 141 0.18 1.74 12.10
CA ILE A 141 -0.06 3.02 12.79
C ILE A 141 -0.97 3.98 11.99
N LEU A 142 -1.10 3.76 10.68
CA LEU A 142 -2.01 4.51 9.81
C LEU A 142 -3.28 3.70 9.55
N SER A 143 -3.16 2.52 8.95
CA SER A 143 -4.28 1.74 8.43
C SER A 143 -5.17 1.10 9.51
N CYS A 144 -4.60 0.78 10.70
CA CYS A 144 -5.40 0.24 11.81
C CYS A 144 -6.04 1.33 12.67
N ASN A 145 -5.55 2.58 12.61
CA ASN A 145 -6.09 3.68 13.40
C ASN A 145 -7.07 4.55 12.63
N TYR A 146 -6.91 4.67 11.30
CA TYR A 146 -7.65 5.65 10.50
C TYR A 146 -8.15 5.05 9.20
N PHE A 147 -9.30 5.55 8.73
CA PHE A 147 -9.89 5.13 7.47
C PHE A 147 -9.26 5.90 6.28
N VAL A 148 -7.98 5.64 6.06
CA VAL A 148 -7.14 6.30 5.06
C VAL A 148 -7.23 5.60 3.69
N PRO A 149 -6.83 6.25 2.58
CA PRO A 149 -6.87 5.67 1.23
C PRO A 149 -5.75 4.64 1.01
N THR A 150 -5.88 3.48 1.66
CA THR A 150 -5.05 2.28 1.43
C THR A 150 -5.86 1.21 0.72
N TYR A 151 -5.20 0.33 -0.04
CA TYR A 151 -5.88 -0.79 -0.71
C TYR A 151 -6.87 -1.51 0.21
N PRO A 152 -8.09 -1.78 -0.24
CA PRO A 152 -8.67 -1.50 -1.57
C PRO A 152 -9.40 -0.14 -1.66
N PHE A 153 -9.18 0.76 -0.72
CA PHE A 153 -9.84 2.06 -0.63
C PHE A 153 -9.03 3.15 -1.33
N ALA A 154 -9.72 4.15 -1.87
CA ALA A 154 -9.13 5.34 -2.47
C ALA A 154 -9.88 6.59 -2.05
N ALA A 155 -9.27 7.75 -2.22
CA ALA A 155 -9.90 9.04 -1.92
C ALA A 155 -9.51 10.11 -2.94
N MET A 156 -10.37 11.09 -3.09
CA MET A 156 -10.07 12.31 -3.85
C MET A 156 -8.98 13.10 -3.16
N GLY A 157 -7.95 13.53 -3.91
CA GLY A 157 -6.85 14.28 -3.33
C GLY A 157 -5.89 14.89 -4.35
N LEU A 158 -4.80 15.41 -3.81
CA LEU A 158 -3.67 15.95 -4.54
C LEU A 158 -2.41 15.22 -4.08
N HIS A 159 -1.54 14.90 -5.02
CA HIS A 159 -0.22 14.35 -4.74
C HIS A 159 0.83 15.15 -5.52
N TYR A 160 1.91 15.51 -4.86
CA TYR A 160 3.06 16.16 -5.44
C TYR A 160 4.33 15.37 -5.13
N ALA A 161 5.19 15.23 -6.15
CA ALA A 161 6.51 14.63 -6.00
C ALA A 161 7.58 15.52 -6.61
N TYR A 162 8.71 15.63 -5.90
CA TYR A 162 9.99 16.15 -6.38
C TYR A 162 11.01 15.02 -6.35
N ASP A 163 11.63 14.72 -7.48
CA ASP A 163 12.55 13.58 -7.63
C ASP A 163 13.87 14.02 -8.26
N THR A 164 14.96 13.54 -7.66
CA THR A 164 16.33 13.66 -8.16
C THR A 164 17.03 12.32 -8.01
N ASP A 165 18.26 12.18 -8.50
CA ASP A 165 19.03 10.93 -8.38
C ASP A 165 19.22 10.47 -6.91
N ARG A 166 19.25 11.41 -5.96
CA ARG A 166 19.54 11.13 -4.55
C ARG A 166 18.40 11.39 -3.58
N LEU A 167 17.45 12.23 -3.95
CA LEU A 167 16.39 12.66 -3.04
C LEU A 167 15.06 12.66 -3.75
N ARG A 168 14.08 11.98 -3.16
CA ARG A 168 12.67 12.14 -3.51
C ARG A 168 11.92 12.72 -2.32
N LEU A 169 11.16 13.76 -2.58
CA LEU A 169 10.22 14.36 -1.62
C LEU A 169 8.83 14.22 -2.20
N GLN A 170 7.91 13.74 -1.40
CA GLN A 170 6.51 13.60 -1.81
C GLN A 170 5.57 14.06 -0.72
N ALA A 171 4.44 14.63 -1.11
CA ALA A 171 3.40 15.08 -0.22
C ALA A 171 2.02 14.89 -0.85
N SER A 172 1.05 14.48 -0.05
CA SER A 172 -0.33 14.29 -0.48
C SER A 172 -1.31 14.88 0.52
N VAL A 173 -2.46 15.30 0.01
CA VAL A 173 -3.63 15.68 0.81
C VAL A 173 -4.85 15.01 0.21
N TYR A 174 -5.57 14.23 1.01
CA TYR A 174 -6.77 13.49 0.62
C TYR A 174 -7.98 13.95 1.43
N ASN A 175 -9.18 13.66 0.91
CA ASN A 175 -10.39 13.67 1.72
C ASN A 175 -10.18 12.78 2.96
N GLY A 176 -10.68 13.16 4.11
CA GLY A 176 -10.43 12.45 5.38
C GLY A 176 -11.13 11.09 5.48
N THR A 177 -12.00 10.77 4.53
CA THR A 177 -12.65 9.45 4.44
C THR A 177 -12.39 8.86 3.07
N ALA A 178 -11.83 7.64 3.05
CA ALA A 178 -11.65 6.86 1.84
C ALA A 178 -12.89 6.02 1.53
N SER A 179 -13.03 5.54 0.30
CA SER A 179 -14.14 4.71 -0.15
C SER A 179 -13.67 3.66 -1.17
N GLN A 180 -14.44 2.58 -1.28
CA GLN A 180 -14.36 1.65 -2.41
C GLN A 180 -15.47 1.92 -3.43
N ASP A 181 -16.49 2.67 -3.04
CA ASP A 181 -17.66 2.89 -3.86
C ASP A 181 -17.41 3.99 -4.88
N PHE A 182 -17.98 3.81 -6.05
CA PHE A 182 -17.82 4.73 -7.17
C PHE A 182 -19.14 5.48 -7.45
N THR A 183 -20.22 5.05 -6.83
CA THR A 183 -21.52 5.71 -6.87
C THR A 183 -22.08 5.91 -5.45
N GLY A 184 -23.15 6.66 -5.32
CA GLY A 184 -23.76 6.94 -4.04
C GLY A 184 -23.22 8.20 -3.38
N ARG A 185 -23.56 8.39 -2.11
CA ARG A 185 -23.19 9.59 -1.35
C ARG A 185 -21.73 9.57 -0.92
N ASP A 186 -21.27 8.42 -0.46
CA ASP A 186 -19.92 8.22 0.11
C ASP A 186 -19.08 7.42 -0.88
N ASN A 187 -18.71 8.09 -2.00
CA ASN A 187 -17.96 7.50 -3.10
C ASN A 187 -16.55 8.09 -3.20
N VAL A 188 -15.68 7.47 -3.99
CA VAL A 188 -14.26 7.86 -4.17
C VAL A 188 -14.05 9.28 -4.69
N PHE A 189 -15.04 9.86 -5.39
CA PHE A 189 -14.97 11.24 -5.91
C PHE A 189 -15.43 12.29 -4.91
N ARG A 190 -15.90 11.87 -3.73
CA ARG A 190 -16.34 12.80 -2.70
C ARG A 190 -15.13 13.57 -2.14
N PHE A 191 -15.25 14.90 -2.14
CA PHE A 191 -14.29 15.78 -1.48
C PHE A 191 -15.07 16.77 -0.60
N CYS A 192 -15.17 16.47 0.66
CA CYS A 192 -15.96 17.24 1.62
C CYS A 192 -15.21 17.43 2.96
N PRO A 193 -14.13 18.24 2.99
CA PRO A 193 -13.31 18.41 4.19
C PRO A 193 -14.06 18.91 5.42
N LYS A 194 -15.21 19.56 5.22
CA LYS A 194 -16.04 20.05 6.33
C LYS A 194 -16.70 18.92 7.14
N SER A 195 -17.09 17.82 6.50
CA SER A 195 -17.68 16.66 7.17
C SER A 195 -16.68 15.54 7.36
N ASP A 196 -15.84 15.29 6.39
CA ASP A 196 -15.00 14.10 6.34
C ASP A 196 -13.60 14.34 6.92
N GLY A 197 -13.22 15.62 7.12
CA GLY A 197 -11.86 15.97 7.51
C GLY A 197 -10.87 15.92 6.36
N LEU A 198 -9.59 15.86 6.70
CA LEU A 198 -8.48 15.76 5.75
C LEU A 198 -7.42 14.77 6.25
N PHE A 199 -6.83 14.07 5.32
CA PHE A 199 -5.63 13.26 5.56
C PHE A 199 -4.47 13.85 4.75
N ALA A 200 -3.45 14.33 5.43
CA ALA A 200 -2.24 14.88 4.83
C ALA A 200 -1.03 14.05 5.23
N LEU A 201 -0.16 13.73 4.28
CA LEU A 201 1.07 13.01 4.57
C LEU A 201 2.20 13.45 3.65
N GLY A 202 3.43 13.21 4.10
CA GLY A 202 4.63 13.47 3.33
C GLY A 202 5.75 12.51 3.68
N GLN A 203 6.63 12.25 2.73
CA GLN A 203 7.77 11.35 2.89
C GLN A 203 8.98 11.90 2.10
N ALA A 204 10.14 11.78 2.72
CA ALA A 204 11.44 11.96 2.09
C ALA A 204 12.11 10.60 1.92
N GLU A 205 12.64 10.33 0.73
CA GLU A 205 13.50 9.20 0.43
C GLU A 205 14.90 9.73 0.09
N TYR A 206 15.91 9.24 0.78
CA TYR A 206 17.31 9.51 0.45
C TYR A 206 17.97 8.24 -0.10
N ARG A 207 18.55 8.35 -1.29
CA ARG A 207 19.21 7.25 -2.02
C ARG A 207 20.73 7.40 -1.92
N TYR A 208 21.39 6.39 -1.38
CA TYR A 208 22.83 6.34 -1.30
C TYR A 208 23.36 4.99 -1.78
N ARG A 209 23.97 4.96 -2.95
CA ARG A 209 24.34 3.72 -3.67
C ARG A 209 23.09 2.84 -3.84
N ASP A 210 23.16 1.59 -3.37
CA ASP A 210 22.06 0.63 -3.42
C ASP A 210 21.16 0.65 -2.16
N SER A 211 21.39 1.63 -1.26
CA SER A 211 20.63 1.76 -0.01
C SER A 211 19.64 2.91 -0.10
N ARG A 212 18.50 2.78 0.60
CA ARG A 212 17.44 3.78 0.66
C ARG A 212 17.00 4.04 2.09
N TYR A 213 16.74 5.28 2.42
CA TYR A 213 16.35 5.72 3.75
C TYR A 213 15.13 6.61 3.64
N PHE A 214 14.11 6.31 4.44
CA PHE A 214 12.81 6.96 4.36
C PHE A 214 12.43 7.56 5.69
N LEU A 215 11.88 8.77 5.64
CA LEU A 215 11.32 9.48 6.78
C LEU A 215 10.01 10.11 6.36
N GLY A 216 8.94 9.83 7.07
CA GLY A 216 7.62 10.35 6.76
C GLY A 216 6.83 10.74 7.98
N ALA A 217 5.79 11.52 7.74
CA ALA A 217 4.83 11.94 8.75
C ALA A 217 3.45 12.14 8.12
N SER A 218 2.41 12.04 8.94
CA SER A 218 1.05 12.36 8.53
C SER A 218 0.28 13.10 9.61
N LEU A 219 -0.79 13.75 9.16
CA LEU A 219 -1.81 14.39 9.98
C LEU A 219 -3.18 13.92 9.49
N TYR A 220 -3.88 13.17 10.31
CA TYR A 220 -5.26 12.81 10.07
C TYR A 220 -6.17 13.73 10.90
N ASN A 221 -7.00 14.52 10.22
CA ASN A 221 -7.93 15.46 10.87
C ASN A 221 -9.35 15.03 10.54
N ALA A 222 -10.08 14.54 11.54
CA ALA A 222 -11.43 14.05 11.38
C ALA A 222 -12.32 14.47 12.56
N TYR A 223 -13.63 14.26 12.41
CA TYR A 223 -14.54 14.37 13.54
C TYR A 223 -14.46 13.13 14.42
N GLU A 224 -14.41 13.36 15.70
CA GLU A 224 -14.59 12.34 16.73
C GLU A 224 -16.08 12.18 17.02
N TYR A 225 -16.54 10.94 17.12
CA TYR A 225 -17.92 10.59 17.45
C TYR A 225 -17.93 9.68 18.67
N ASP A 226 -18.81 9.98 19.62
CA ASP A 226 -19.15 9.05 20.68
C ASP A 226 -20.40 8.27 20.29
N LEU A 227 -20.37 6.97 20.52
CA LEU A 227 -21.49 6.05 20.28
C LEU A 227 -22.05 5.64 21.63
N TYR A 228 -23.27 6.01 21.93
CA TYR A 228 -23.94 5.65 23.17
C TYR A 228 -25.35 5.11 22.89
N PHE A 229 -25.86 4.32 23.81
CA PHE A 229 -27.22 3.80 23.75
C PHE A 229 -28.16 4.73 24.52
N ASP A 230 -29.22 5.19 23.86
CA ASP A 230 -30.38 5.83 24.51
C ASP A 230 -31.55 4.85 24.42
N GLY A 231 -31.74 4.09 25.51
CA GLY A 231 -32.62 2.94 25.49
C GLY A 231 -32.06 1.80 24.61
N GLU A 232 -32.82 1.37 23.61
CA GLU A 232 -32.41 0.35 22.62
C GLU A 232 -31.80 0.96 21.34
N GLU A 233 -31.84 2.29 21.20
CA GLU A 233 -31.31 2.98 20.01
C GLU A 233 -29.87 3.41 20.19
N LEU A 234 -29.04 3.10 19.17
CA LEU A 234 -27.66 3.58 19.10
C LEU A 234 -27.67 5.04 18.62
N GLN A 235 -27.17 5.94 19.45
CA GLN A 235 -27.04 7.36 19.18
C GLN A 235 -25.58 7.72 18.92
N THR A 236 -25.37 8.79 18.16
CA THR A 236 -24.05 9.32 17.82
C THR A 236 -23.94 10.78 18.24
N GLU A 237 -23.00 11.09 19.12
CA GLU A 237 -22.65 12.46 19.49
C GLU A 237 -21.35 12.88 18.85
N THR A 238 -21.32 14.07 18.25
CA THR A 238 -20.09 14.63 17.67
C THR A 238 -19.30 15.35 18.77
N LEU A 239 -18.14 14.81 19.12
CA LEU A 239 -17.27 15.38 20.16
C LEU A 239 -16.43 16.58 19.68
N GLY A 240 -16.31 16.76 18.36
CA GLY A 240 -15.53 17.83 17.75
C GLY A 240 -14.51 17.31 16.74
N ARG A 241 -13.64 18.21 16.29
CA ARG A 241 -12.54 17.86 15.39
C ARG A 241 -11.25 17.62 16.16
N LYS A 242 -10.57 16.55 15.81
CA LYS A 242 -9.26 16.21 16.36
C LYS A 242 -8.25 15.93 15.25
N THR A 243 -7.00 16.17 15.57
CA THR A 243 -5.87 15.92 14.66
C THR A 243 -4.96 14.87 15.28
N TYR A 244 -4.68 13.83 14.51
CA TYR A 244 -3.91 12.66 14.90
C TYR A 244 -2.59 12.66 14.10
N PRO A 245 -1.48 13.09 14.73
CA PRO A 245 -0.17 13.08 14.09
C PRO A 245 0.48 11.71 14.19
N THR A 246 1.09 11.26 13.09
CA THR A 246 1.95 10.06 13.07
C THR A 246 3.28 10.36 12.39
N ALA A 247 4.31 9.57 12.68
CA ALA A 247 5.57 9.61 11.97
C ALA A 247 6.16 8.21 11.82
N TRP A 248 6.95 8.02 10.77
CA TRP A 248 7.65 6.76 10.52
C TRP A 248 9.03 7.00 9.92
N ALA A 249 9.89 6.03 10.13
CA ALA A 249 11.17 5.94 9.45
C ALA A 249 11.43 4.48 9.08
N TYR A 250 12.01 4.24 7.92
CA TYR A 250 12.52 2.93 7.56
C TYR A 250 13.75 3.04 6.66
N ALA A 251 14.55 1.98 6.67
CA ALA A 251 15.77 1.92 5.92
C ALA A 251 15.89 0.56 5.22
N GLU A 252 16.35 0.59 3.99
CA GLU A 252 16.76 -0.54 3.16
C GLU A 252 18.26 -0.44 2.96
N GLN A 253 19.02 -1.15 3.80
CA GLN A 253 20.48 -1.12 3.76
C GLN A 253 21.02 -2.27 2.92
N ALA A 254 21.56 -1.97 1.76
CA ALA A 254 22.31 -2.93 0.97
C ALA A 254 23.64 -3.27 1.68
N LEU A 255 23.83 -4.53 2.00
CA LEU A 255 25.09 -5.05 2.53
C LEU A 255 26.02 -5.55 1.40
N SER A 256 25.41 -5.95 0.29
CA SER A 256 26.09 -6.34 -0.95
C SER A 256 25.09 -6.22 -2.12
N SER A 257 25.54 -6.48 -3.35
CA SER A 257 24.65 -6.55 -4.52
C SER A 257 23.59 -7.66 -4.44
N ARG A 258 23.65 -8.55 -3.44
CA ARG A 258 22.72 -9.66 -3.26
C ARG A 258 21.99 -9.65 -1.94
N CYS A 259 22.48 -8.90 -0.96
CA CYS A 259 21.95 -8.93 0.41
C CYS A 259 21.53 -7.54 0.85
N MET A 260 20.30 -7.43 1.32
CA MET A 260 19.70 -6.21 1.87
C MET A 260 19.10 -6.52 3.24
N VAL A 261 19.19 -5.58 4.17
CA VAL A 261 18.48 -5.63 5.45
C VAL A 261 17.52 -4.44 5.54
N ILE A 262 16.41 -4.66 6.23
CA ILE A 262 15.34 -3.67 6.41
C ILE A 262 15.12 -3.46 7.89
N ALA A 263 14.92 -2.22 8.30
CA ALA A 263 14.45 -1.87 9.63
C ALA A 263 13.42 -0.76 9.50
N ALA A 264 12.31 -0.89 10.22
CA ALA A 264 11.22 0.07 10.20
C ALA A 264 10.70 0.36 11.60
N TYR A 265 10.29 1.61 11.80
CA TYR A 265 9.64 2.08 13.00
C TYR A 265 8.55 3.09 12.64
N GLY A 266 7.41 2.98 13.29
CA GLY A 266 6.33 3.94 13.20
C GLY A 266 5.75 4.28 14.57
N HIS A 267 5.31 5.55 14.74
CA HIS A 267 4.75 6.04 16.00
C HIS A 267 3.54 6.95 15.75
N SER A 268 2.45 6.68 16.46
CA SER A 268 1.36 7.63 16.62
C SER A 268 1.52 8.42 17.91
N PHE A 269 1.40 9.75 17.80
CA PHE A 269 1.52 10.68 18.91
C PHE A 269 0.21 10.87 19.68
N SER A 270 -0.90 10.34 19.18
CA SER A 270 -2.17 10.39 19.87
C SER A 270 -2.27 9.32 20.96
N SER A 271 -2.72 9.74 22.16
CA SER A 271 -2.99 8.79 23.26
C SER A 271 -4.22 7.92 23.00
N ASP A 272 -5.10 8.35 22.13
CA ASP A 272 -6.39 7.72 21.85
C ASP A 272 -6.31 6.67 20.75
N ASP A 273 -5.16 6.64 20.04
CA ASP A 273 -4.94 5.65 19.00
C ASP A 273 -4.80 4.25 19.59
N LEU A 274 -5.49 3.30 18.97
CA LEU A 274 -5.49 1.91 19.36
C LEU A 274 -4.10 1.29 19.22
N LEU A 275 -3.39 1.66 18.15
CA LEU A 275 -2.06 1.18 17.81
C LEU A 275 -1.09 2.36 17.77
N ARG A 276 -0.16 2.41 18.73
CA ARG A 276 0.76 3.55 18.88
C ARG A 276 2.15 3.31 18.31
N ASN A 277 2.61 2.08 18.28
CA ASN A 277 3.96 1.76 17.82
C ASN A 277 3.93 0.58 16.87
N TYR A 278 4.75 0.66 15.84
CA TYR A 278 5.03 -0.38 14.88
C TYR A 278 6.53 -0.56 14.78
N TYR A 279 6.98 -1.80 14.79
CA TYR A 279 8.39 -2.18 14.62
C TYR A 279 8.48 -3.29 13.58
N ALA A 280 9.46 -3.20 12.69
CA ALA A 280 9.74 -4.30 11.78
C ALA A 280 11.22 -4.42 11.46
N VAL A 281 11.64 -5.64 11.18
CA VAL A 281 12.96 -5.98 10.66
C VAL A 281 12.81 -6.99 9.52
N GLY A 282 13.68 -6.89 8.52
CA GLY A 282 13.66 -7.80 7.39
C GLY A 282 15.05 -8.01 6.81
N ALA A 283 15.17 -9.05 6.01
CA ALA A 283 16.38 -9.35 5.24
C ALA A 283 16.01 -10.01 3.92
N GLN A 284 16.78 -9.72 2.88
CA GLN A 284 16.60 -10.28 1.55
C GLN A 284 17.92 -10.80 1.00
N TYR A 285 17.83 -11.88 0.23
CA TYR A 285 18.95 -12.43 -0.51
C TYR A 285 18.55 -12.78 -1.94
N ALA A 286 19.24 -12.19 -2.92
CA ALA A 286 18.99 -12.39 -4.34
C ALA A 286 19.96 -13.43 -4.94
N LEU A 287 19.40 -14.44 -5.62
CA LEU A 287 20.14 -15.48 -6.33
C LEU A 287 19.58 -15.66 -7.75
N GLY A 288 20.15 -14.91 -8.71
CA GLY A 288 19.65 -14.91 -10.10
C GLY A 288 18.21 -14.44 -10.18
N LYS A 289 17.31 -15.30 -10.63
CA LYS A 289 15.86 -15.03 -10.77
C LYS A 289 15.06 -15.32 -9.49
N VAL A 290 15.74 -15.71 -8.41
CA VAL A 290 15.10 -16.05 -7.14
C VAL A 290 15.51 -15.04 -6.08
N ARG A 291 14.52 -14.53 -5.32
CA ARG A 291 14.75 -13.65 -4.17
C ARG A 291 14.09 -14.27 -2.95
N PHE A 292 14.87 -14.51 -1.92
CA PHE A 292 14.43 -14.96 -0.61
C PHE A 292 14.25 -13.76 0.31
N GLY A 293 13.23 -13.78 1.15
CA GLY A 293 12.98 -12.75 2.15
C GLY A 293 12.57 -13.33 3.49
N PHE A 294 12.95 -12.62 4.53
CA PHE A 294 12.48 -12.74 5.89
C PHE A 294 12.00 -11.38 6.33
N TYR A 295 10.82 -11.30 6.93
CA TYR A 295 10.28 -10.09 7.52
C TYR A 295 9.58 -10.44 8.82
N SER A 296 9.81 -9.67 9.88
CA SER A 296 9.09 -9.84 11.13
C SER A 296 8.71 -8.49 11.67
N ASP A 297 7.44 -8.34 12.00
CA ASP A 297 6.88 -7.12 12.56
C ASP A 297 6.18 -7.38 13.88
N HIS A 298 5.99 -6.30 14.64
CA HIS A 298 5.35 -6.31 15.93
C HIS A 298 4.44 -5.09 16.08
N VAL A 299 3.24 -5.34 16.58
CA VAL A 299 2.28 -4.35 17.01
C VAL A 299 1.73 -4.69 18.39
N ARG A 300 1.23 -3.68 19.08
CA ARG A 300 0.47 -3.85 20.32
C ARG A 300 -0.78 -3.01 20.26
N MET A 301 -1.94 -3.63 20.36
CA MET A 301 -3.24 -3.00 20.33
C MET A 301 -4.09 -3.48 21.47
N LEU A 302 -4.70 -2.56 22.24
CA LEU A 302 -5.57 -2.87 23.40
C LEU A 302 -4.94 -3.84 24.42
N GLY A 303 -3.62 -3.82 24.57
CA GLY A 303 -2.89 -4.68 25.50
C GLY A 303 -2.51 -6.07 24.95
N VAL A 304 -2.94 -6.41 23.74
CA VAL A 304 -2.54 -7.64 23.02
C VAL A 304 -1.32 -7.36 22.16
N ASP A 305 -0.30 -8.18 22.30
CA ASP A 305 0.90 -8.17 21.44
C ASP A 305 0.68 -9.11 20.26
N GLU A 306 1.00 -8.64 19.05
CA GLU A 306 0.98 -9.46 17.85
C GLU A 306 2.33 -9.39 17.14
N TRP A 307 2.81 -10.56 16.75
CA TRP A 307 3.98 -10.75 15.91
C TRP A 307 3.58 -11.47 14.63
N ASN A 308 3.96 -10.92 13.51
CA ASN A 308 3.88 -11.59 12.21
C ASN A 308 5.30 -11.82 11.70
N THR A 309 5.61 -13.06 11.33
CA THR A 309 6.89 -13.41 10.72
C THR A 309 6.62 -14.06 9.39
N GLU A 310 7.16 -13.48 8.33
CA GLU A 310 7.01 -13.92 6.94
C GLU A 310 8.33 -14.46 6.41
N LEU A 311 8.27 -15.65 5.81
CA LEU A 311 9.31 -16.23 4.98
C LEU A 311 8.81 -16.30 3.54
N VAL A 312 9.48 -15.62 2.64
CA VAL A 312 9.05 -15.52 1.24
C VAL A 312 10.16 -15.94 0.29
N CYS A 313 9.74 -16.58 -0.81
CA CYS A 313 10.61 -16.88 -1.93
C CYS A 313 9.92 -16.39 -3.23
N ASN A 314 10.44 -15.35 -3.86
CA ASN A 314 9.91 -14.88 -5.14
C ASN A 314 10.74 -15.45 -6.29
N ILE A 315 10.09 -16.16 -7.21
CA ILE A 315 10.70 -16.84 -8.37
C ILE A 315 10.16 -16.19 -9.64
N VAL A 316 11.02 -15.45 -10.35
CA VAL A 316 10.70 -14.87 -11.66
C VAL A 316 10.90 -15.94 -12.73
N LEU A 317 9.80 -16.45 -13.30
CA LEU A 317 9.84 -17.48 -14.34
C LEU A 317 10.23 -16.88 -15.70
N ASN A 318 9.57 -15.79 -16.05
CA ASN A 318 9.85 -14.99 -17.24
C ASN A 318 9.42 -13.52 -17.01
N ASP A 319 9.44 -12.70 -18.06
CA ASP A 319 9.14 -11.26 -17.96
C ASP A 319 7.68 -10.97 -17.56
N TYR A 320 6.78 -11.91 -17.72
CA TYR A 320 5.34 -11.76 -17.47
C TYR A 320 4.85 -12.55 -16.25
N LEU A 321 5.64 -13.48 -15.74
CA LEU A 321 5.15 -14.49 -14.79
C LEU A 321 6.10 -14.68 -13.62
N SER A 322 5.57 -14.55 -12.40
CA SER A 322 6.28 -14.89 -11.17
C SER A 322 5.43 -15.78 -10.26
N VAL A 323 6.12 -16.57 -9.43
CA VAL A 323 5.51 -17.43 -8.40
C VAL A 323 6.17 -17.10 -7.06
N LYS A 324 5.34 -16.94 -6.03
CA LYS A 324 5.78 -16.51 -4.70
C LYS A 324 5.19 -17.43 -3.63
N PRO A 325 5.87 -18.56 -3.26
CA PRO A 325 5.56 -19.30 -2.04
C PRO A 325 5.94 -18.48 -0.81
N VAL A 326 5.04 -18.46 0.19
CA VAL A 326 5.20 -17.72 1.44
C VAL A 326 4.74 -18.57 2.62
N LEU A 327 5.40 -18.39 3.76
CA LEU A 327 4.97 -18.93 5.04
C LEU A 327 4.89 -17.80 6.05
N HIS A 328 3.70 -17.58 6.62
CA HIS A 328 3.50 -16.73 7.76
C HIS A 328 3.45 -17.54 9.05
N ILE A 329 4.08 -17.02 10.10
CA ILE A 329 3.98 -17.47 11.48
C ILE A 329 3.39 -16.30 12.27
N LEU A 330 2.10 -16.40 12.57
CA LEU A 330 1.33 -15.39 13.26
C LEU A 330 1.22 -15.76 14.74
N ASN A 331 1.56 -14.84 15.62
CA ASN A 331 1.46 -15.03 17.06
C ASN A 331 0.67 -13.86 17.64
N SER A 332 -0.54 -14.14 18.13
CA SER A 332 -1.44 -13.16 18.74
C SER A 332 -2.13 -13.79 19.94
N ASP A 333 -2.16 -13.10 21.08
CA ASP A 333 -2.83 -13.49 22.30
C ASP A 333 -2.60 -14.97 22.72
N SER A 334 -1.33 -15.38 22.77
CA SER A 334 -0.92 -16.74 23.10
C SER A 334 -1.35 -17.83 22.11
N LYS A 335 -1.86 -17.46 20.95
CA LYS A 335 -2.13 -18.37 19.84
C LYS A 335 -1.06 -18.20 18.76
N THR A 336 -0.54 -19.29 18.27
CA THR A 336 0.38 -19.33 17.14
C THR A 336 -0.27 -20.09 16.00
N GLN A 337 -0.34 -19.47 14.83
CA GLN A 337 -0.88 -20.05 13.61
C GLN A 337 0.15 -19.94 12.48
N CYS A 338 0.25 -20.98 11.67
CA CYS A 338 1.02 -20.95 10.42
C CYS A 338 0.04 -20.86 9.24
N ILE A 339 0.30 -19.92 8.33
CA ILE A 339 -0.45 -19.76 7.08
C ILE A 339 0.53 -19.89 5.91
N GLY A 340 0.29 -20.83 5.03
CA GLY A 340 1.01 -20.96 3.77
C GLY A 340 0.29 -20.22 2.65
N LEU A 341 1.03 -19.42 1.85
CA LEU A 341 0.51 -18.79 0.66
C LEU A 341 1.29 -19.26 -0.57
N LEU A 342 0.59 -19.39 -1.69
CA LEU A 342 1.20 -19.59 -3.00
C LEU A 342 0.58 -18.58 -3.96
N ARG A 343 1.33 -17.52 -4.28
CA ARG A 343 0.89 -16.46 -5.18
C ARG A 343 1.46 -16.67 -6.58
N LEU A 344 0.61 -16.57 -7.57
CA LEU A 344 0.94 -16.47 -8.98
C LEU A 344 0.64 -15.03 -9.43
N THR A 345 1.60 -14.36 -10.06
CA THR A 345 1.38 -13.02 -10.62
C THR A 345 1.70 -13.03 -12.10
N VAL A 346 0.77 -12.49 -12.90
CA VAL A 346 0.91 -12.26 -14.34
C VAL A 346 0.81 -10.77 -14.61
N ASN A 347 1.84 -10.20 -15.26
CA ASN A 347 1.88 -8.80 -15.68
C ASN A 347 1.93 -8.73 -17.19
N LEU A 348 1.00 -8.00 -17.79
CA LEU A 348 0.92 -7.77 -19.23
C LEU A 348 0.92 -6.26 -19.47
N ASP A 349 2.03 -5.76 -20.00
CA ASP A 349 2.20 -4.36 -20.39
C ASP A 349 2.15 -4.26 -21.92
N HIS A 350 1.42 -3.28 -22.47
CA HIS A 350 1.31 -3.07 -23.90
C HIS A 350 1.46 -1.58 -24.28
#